data_9e974ea046d36664e3c6bfc1d9523fcf
#
_entry.id   9e974ea046d36664e3c6bfc1d9523fcf
#
_cell.length_a   1.000
_cell.length_b   1.000
_cell.length_c   1.000
_cell.angle_alpha   90.00
_cell.angle_beta   90.00
_cell.angle_gamma   90.00
#
_symmetry.space_group_name_H-M   'P 1'
#
loop_
_entity.id
_entity.type
_entity.pdbx_description
1 polymer ?
#
loop_
_entity_poly.entity_id
_entity_poly.type
_entity_poly.pdbx_seq_one_letter_code
_entity_poly.pdbx_strand_id
1 'polypeptide(L)'
;MSRTVVGVLRGGPSQEYDVSLKTGAAILNALPEDQYRSLDILIDKQGQWHHLGRPMDPMRVMHGVDVIVNGLHGAYGEDGTVQRLFERAGVPYTGSGPEGSALSMWKPRAKEIVHNAGLLIPQGVSFSLPDERDSWQMSQEVFIRFAPPYVVKPSNSGSSVG
;
A
#
# COMPACT_ATOMS: atom_id res chain seq x y z
N MET A 1 -6.27 9.48 -32.96
CA MET A 1 -5.19 8.99 -32.10
C MET A 1 -5.73 7.84 -31.26
N SER A 2 -4.94 6.81 -30.99
CA SER A 2 -5.34 5.76 -30.06
C SER A 2 -5.42 6.31 -28.64
N ARG A 3 -6.46 5.96 -27.89
CA ARG A 3 -6.57 6.35 -26.48
C ARG A 3 -5.57 5.57 -25.64
N THR A 4 -4.98 6.22 -24.64
CA THR A 4 -4.12 5.54 -23.65
C THR A 4 -4.94 4.54 -22.85
N VAL A 5 -4.44 3.33 -22.73
CA VAL A 5 -5.09 2.23 -21.98
C VAL A 5 -4.62 2.29 -20.53
N VAL A 6 -5.54 2.62 -19.62
CA VAL A 6 -5.27 2.78 -18.20
C VAL A 6 -5.83 1.59 -17.43
N GLY A 7 -4.96 0.79 -16.81
CA GLY A 7 -5.38 -0.25 -15.88
C GLY A 7 -5.62 0.34 -14.50
N VAL A 8 -6.84 0.28 -13.99
CA VAL A 8 -7.17 0.74 -12.63
C VAL A 8 -7.31 -0.47 -11.71
N LEU A 9 -6.37 -0.59 -10.76
CA LEU A 9 -6.39 -1.67 -9.77
C LEU A 9 -7.23 -1.28 -8.57
N ARG A 10 -8.06 -2.20 -8.10
CA ARG A 10 -8.88 -2.04 -6.88
C ARG A 10 -9.13 -3.37 -6.16
N GLY A 11 -9.51 -3.30 -4.89
CA GLY A 11 -9.70 -4.46 -4.02
C GLY A 11 -8.42 -4.82 -3.27
N GLY A 12 -7.93 -6.04 -3.42
CA GLY A 12 -6.70 -6.55 -2.81
C GLY A 12 -6.92 -7.34 -1.52
N PRO A 13 -5.90 -8.09 -1.08
CA PRO A 13 -6.03 -8.99 0.07
C PRO A 13 -5.92 -8.28 1.43
N SER A 14 -5.88 -6.95 1.47
CA SER A 14 -5.76 -6.20 2.71
C SER A 14 -7.10 -6.01 3.43
N GLN A 15 -7.05 -5.58 4.68
CA GLN A 15 -8.24 -5.19 5.45
C GLN A 15 -8.91 -3.93 4.89
N GLU A 16 -8.25 -3.19 4.01
CA GLU A 16 -8.74 -1.99 3.35
C GLU A 16 -9.42 -2.28 2.00
N TYR A 17 -9.84 -3.53 1.76
CA TYR A 17 -10.48 -3.97 0.51
C TYR A 17 -11.63 -3.06 0.08
N ASP A 18 -12.56 -2.76 0.99
CA ASP A 18 -13.73 -1.94 0.67
C ASP A 18 -13.39 -0.47 0.41
N VAL A 19 -12.34 0.05 1.04
CA VAL A 19 -11.79 1.38 0.77
C VAL A 19 -11.20 1.41 -0.64
N SER A 20 -10.43 0.41 -0.99
CA SER A 20 -9.83 0.25 -2.31
C SER A 20 -10.88 0.14 -3.43
N LEU A 21 -11.97 -0.57 -3.19
CA LEU A 21 -13.08 -0.62 -4.16
C LEU A 21 -13.66 0.77 -4.44
N LYS A 22 -13.85 1.59 -3.41
CA LYS A 22 -14.34 2.98 -3.55
C LYS A 22 -13.34 3.87 -4.27
N THR A 23 -12.07 3.77 -3.92
CA THR A 23 -10.98 4.51 -4.58
C THR A 23 -10.92 4.18 -6.06
N GLY A 24 -10.92 2.89 -6.42
CA GLY A 24 -10.88 2.47 -7.82
C GLY A 24 -12.13 2.91 -8.60
N ALA A 25 -13.31 2.85 -7.98
CA ALA A 25 -14.53 3.35 -8.61
C ALA A 25 -14.47 4.86 -8.88
N ALA A 26 -13.95 5.65 -7.93
CA ALA A 26 -13.76 7.09 -8.12
C ALA A 26 -12.77 7.40 -9.24
N ILE A 27 -11.66 6.66 -9.32
CA ILE A 27 -10.67 6.80 -10.40
C ILE A 27 -11.32 6.47 -11.76
N LEU A 28 -12.01 5.33 -11.88
CA LEU A 28 -12.68 4.92 -13.11
C LEU A 28 -13.68 5.96 -13.60
N ASN A 29 -14.46 6.55 -12.69
CA ASN A 29 -15.43 7.59 -13.01
C ASN A 29 -14.80 8.94 -13.39
N ALA A 30 -13.56 9.20 -12.94
CA ALA A 30 -12.86 10.47 -13.20
C ALA A 30 -12.06 10.46 -14.51
N LEU A 31 -11.77 9.31 -15.08
CA LEU A 31 -11.01 9.19 -16.32
C LEU A 31 -11.88 9.56 -17.54
N PRO A 32 -11.54 10.64 -18.31
CA PRO A 32 -12.28 11.03 -19.49
C PRO A 32 -12.21 9.97 -20.59
N GLU A 33 -13.37 9.51 -21.06
CA GLU A 33 -13.47 8.43 -22.07
C GLU A 33 -12.96 8.84 -23.45
N ASP A 34 -12.92 10.13 -23.76
CA ASP A 34 -12.36 10.66 -25.00
C ASP A 34 -10.82 10.56 -25.06
N GLN A 35 -10.14 10.54 -23.90
CA GLN A 35 -8.69 10.48 -23.78
C GLN A 35 -8.18 9.10 -23.39
N TYR A 36 -8.91 8.39 -22.53
CA TYR A 36 -8.48 7.13 -21.93
C TYR A 36 -9.44 5.99 -22.25
N ARG A 37 -8.88 4.79 -22.33
CA ARG A 37 -9.61 3.53 -22.25
C ARG A 37 -9.30 2.87 -20.92
N SER A 38 -10.19 3.03 -19.95
CA SER A 38 -9.99 2.43 -18.62
C SER A 38 -10.30 0.93 -18.62
N LEU A 39 -9.45 0.14 -17.99
CA LEU A 39 -9.67 -1.26 -17.68
C LEU A 39 -9.84 -1.41 -16.16
N ASP A 40 -11.02 -1.87 -15.75
CA ASP A 40 -11.32 -2.20 -14.36
C ASP A 40 -10.68 -3.54 -14.00
N ILE A 41 -9.70 -3.52 -13.10
CA ILE A 41 -8.94 -4.68 -12.66
C ILE A 41 -9.21 -4.89 -11.18
N LEU A 42 -10.05 -5.87 -10.88
CA LEU A 42 -10.36 -6.27 -9.52
C LEU A 42 -9.34 -7.30 -9.02
N ILE A 43 -8.79 -7.08 -7.85
CA ILE A 43 -8.03 -8.09 -7.11
C ILE A 43 -8.89 -8.52 -5.93
N ASP A 44 -9.21 -9.80 -5.83
CA ASP A 44 -10.04 -10.30 -4.75
C ASP A 44 -9.27 -10.43 -3.41
N LYS A 45 -9.96 -10.83 -2.35
CA LYS A 45 -9.35 -10.98 -1.01
C LYS A 45 -8.33 -12.13 -0.93
N GLN A 46 -8.30 -13.01 -1.91
CA GLN A 46 -7.34 -14.10 -2.07
C GLN A 46 -6.13 -13.69 -2.92
N GLY A 47 -6.14 -12.46 -3.47
CA GLY A 47 -5.07 -11.95 -4.34
C GLY A 47 -5.19 -12.37 -5.80
N GLN A 48 -6.31 -12.99 -6.19
CA GLN A 48 -6.57 -13.35 -7.58
C GLN A 48 -7.01 -12.11 -8.37
N TRP A 49 -6.37 -11.90 -9.51
CA TRP A 49 -6.71 -10.80 -10.43
C TRP A 49 -7.88 -11.18 -11.34
N HIS A 50 -8.77 -10.23 -11.57
CA HIS A 50 -9.94 -10.38 -12.41
C HIS A 50 -10.09 -9.19 -13.36
N HIS A 51 -10.46 -9.47 -14.59
CA HIS A 51 -10.91 -8.47 -15.55
C HIS A 51 -12.22 -8.93 -16.19
N LEU A 52 -13.23 -8.05 -16.22
CA LEU A 52 -14.58 -8.37 -16.68
C LEU A 52 -15.18 -9.62 -15.98
N GLY A 53 -14.91 -9.76 -14.66
CA GLY A 53 -15.40 -10.88 -13.86
C GLY A 53 -14.70 -12.23 -14.10
N ARG A 54 -13.63 -12.27 -14.90
CA ARG A 54 -12.89 -13.50 -15.21
C ARG A 54 -11.50 -13.45 -14.57
N PRO A 55 -11.05 -14.53 -13.94
CA PRO A 55 -9.67 -14.63 -13.46
C PRO A 55 -8.67 -14.45 -14.59
N MET A 56 -7.61 -13.69 -14.34
CA MET A 56 -6.56 -13.43 -15.29
C MET A 56 -5.17 -13.48 -14.64
N ASP A 57 -4.19 -13.88 -15.41
CA ASP A 57 -2.80 -13.77 -15.02
C ASP A 57 -2.37 -12.29 -14.96
N PRO A 58 -1.72 -11.83 -13.86
CA PRO A 58 -1.29 -10.44 -13.70
C PRO A 58 -0.43 -9.93 -14.86
N MET A 59 0.54 -10.74 -15.33
CA MET A 59 1.42 -10.34 -16.43
C MET A 59 0.64 -10.11 -17.72
N ARG A 60 -0.37 -10.95 -17.97
CA ARG A 60 -1.22 -10.79 -19.15
C ARG A 60 -2.08 -9.52 -19.10
N VAL A 61 -2.55 -9.16 -17.90
CA VAL A 61 -3.26 -7.88 -17.69
C VAL A 61 -2.33 -6.71 -17.97
N MET A 62 -1.13 -6.73 -17.40
CA MET A 62 -0.15 -5.64 -17.50
C MET A 62 0.36 -5.42 -18.93
N HIS A 63 0.50 -6.48 -19.73
CA HIS A 63 0.84 -6.34 -21.16
C HIS A 63 -0.29 -5.73 -22.01
N GLY A 64 -1.50 -5.63 -21.45
CA GLY A 64 -2.66 -5.05 -22.15
C GLY A 64 -2.93 -3.59 -21.81
N VAL A 65 -2.08 -2.94 -21.00
CA VAL A 65 -2.24 -1.55 -20.57
C VAL A 65 -0.98 -0.73 -20.83
N ASP A 66 -1.15 0.57 -21.01
CA ASP A 66 -0.03 1.51 -21.18
C ASP A 66 0.45 2.06 -19.84
N VAL A 67 -0.44 2.11 -18.84
CA VAL A 67 -0.14 2.61 -17.48
C VAL A 67 -1.10 2.00 -16.46
N ILE A 68 -0.60 1.81 -15.25
CA ILE A 68 -1.39 1.36 -14.10
C ILE A 68 -1.69 2.54 -13.16
N VAL A 69 -2.95 2.72 -12.79
CA VAL A 69 -3.34 3.54 -11.64
C VAL A 69 -3.62 2.60 -10.47
N ASN A 70 -2.74 2.66 -9.48
CA ASN A 70 -2.83 1.82 -8.30
C ASN A 70 -3.82 2.41 -7.29
N GLY A 71 -5.01 1.86 -7.21
CA GLY A 71 -6.06 2.20 -6.24
C GLY A 71 -6.16 1.23 -5.07
N LEU A 72 -5.14 0.37 -4.89
CA LEU A 72 -5.05 -0.54 -3.75
C LEU A 72 -4.62 0.21 -2.49
N HIS A 73 -5.00 -0.32 -1.31
CA HIS A 73 -4.60 0.19 -0.01
C HIS A 73 -4.06 -0.92 0.89
N GLY A 74 -3.14 -0.53 1.79
CA GLY A 74 -2.53 -1.43 2.77
C GLY A 74 -1.59 -2.47 2.18
N ALA A 75 -1.50 -3.61 2.86
CA ALA A 75 -0.64 -4.71 2.43
C ALA A 75 -0.96 -5.17 1.01
N TYR A 76 0.05 -5.65 0.29
CA TYR A 76 0.06 -5.95 -1.13
C TYR A 76 0.05 -4.68 -2.02
N GLY A 77 -0.82 -3.69 -1.74
CA GLY A 77 -0.98 -2.48 -2.55
C GLY A 77 0.07 -1.40 -2.29
N GLU A 78 0.56 -1.30 -1.05
CA GLU A 78 1.45 -0.22 -0.59
C GLU A 78 2.76 -0.71 0.01
N ASP A 79 3.00 -2.03 0.09
CA ASP A 79 4.17 -2.63 0.72
C ASP A 79 5.30 -3.03 -0.25
N GLY A 80 5.17 -2.64 -1.51
CA GLY A 80 6.13 -2.97 -2.57
C GLY A 80 5.82 -4.28 -3.31
N THR A 81 4.84 -5.07 -2.87
CA THR A 81 4.53 -6.37 -3.46
C THR A 81 4.00 -6.23 -4.89
N VAL A 82 2.94 -5.45 -5.08
CA VAL A 82 2.37 -5.24 -6.41
C VAL A 82 3.29 -4.39 -7.30
N GLN A 83 4.05 -3.46 -6.70
CA GLN A 83 5.00 -2.63 -7.43
C GLN A 83 6.11 -3.47 -8.09
N ARG A 84 6.59 -4.52 -7.40
CA ARG A 84 7.55 -5.48 -8.01
C ARG A 84 6.98 -6.19 -9.23
N LEU A 85 5.68 -6.45 -9.28
CA LEU A 85 5.04 -6.99 -10.48
C LEU A 85 5.01 -5.97 -11.62
N PHE A 86 4.74 -4.69 -11.33
CA PHE A 86 4.75 -3.62 -12.32
C PHE A 86 6.15 -3.43 -12.93
N GLU A 87 7.18 -3.36 -12.07
CA GLU A 87 8.58 -3.26 -12.51
C GLU A 87 8.98 -4.45 -13.40
N ARG A 88 8.61 -5.68 -12.98
CA ARG A 88 8.89 -6.88 -13.76
C ARG A 88 8.19 -6.89 -15.13
N ALA A 89 7.01 -6.31 -15.22
CA ALA A 89 6.26 -6.17 -16.46
C ALA A 89 6.73 -4.99 -17.30
N GLY A 90 7.55 -4.08 -16.76
CA GLY A 90 7.99 -2.85 -17.42
C GLY A 90 6.85 -1.86 -17.68
N VAL A 91 5.76 -1.90 -16.89
CA VAL A 91 4.61 -1.02 -17.07
C VAL A 91 4.71 0.18 -16.12
N PRO A 92 4.56 1.41 -16.63
CA PRO A 92 4.47 2.60 -15.77
C PRO A 92 3.27 2.53 -14.82
N TYR A 93 3.42 3.09 -13.61
CA TYR A 93 2.36 3.10 -12.62
C TYR A 93 2.41 4.33 -11.71
N THR A 94 1.31 4.62 -11.02
CA THR A 94 1.22 5.69 -10.04
C THR A 94 1.71 5.23 -8.67
N GLY A 95 2.45 6.11 -7.99
CA GLY A 95 2.96 5.88 -6.63
C GLY A 95 4.45 5.61 -6.57
N SER A 96 4.93 5.24 -5.40
CA SER A 96 6.34 4.96 -5.14
C SER A 96 6.74 3.59 -5.68
N GLY A 97 8.03 3.44 -6.01
CA GLY A 97 8.61 2.15 -6.37
C GLY A 97 8.59 1.13 -5.21
N PRO A 98 8.94 -0.13 -5.48
CA PRO A 98 8.77 -1.22 -4.53
C PRO A 98 9.56 -1.03 -3.23
N GLU A 99 10.76 -0.49 -3.32
CA GLU A 99 11.61 -0.25 -2.14
C GLU A 99 11.09 0.90 -1.29
N GLY A 100 10.69 2.01 -1.92
CA GLY A 100 10.10 3.16 -1.24
C GLY A 100 8.78 2.80 -0.55
N SER A 101 7.93 2.01 -1.22
CA SER A 101 6.68 1.49 -0.67
C SER A 101 6.91 0.59 0.55
N ALA A 102 7.77 -0.41 0.42
CA ALA A 102 8.11 -1.32 1.52
C ALA A 102 8.70 -0.58 2.73
N LEU A 103 9.59 0.38 2.45
CA LEU A 103 10.22 1.20 3.49
C LEU A 103 9.21 2.08 4.22
N SER A 104 8.32 2.75 3.49
CA SER A 104 7.31 3.63 4.06
C SER A 104 6.30 2.86 4.92
N MET A 105 6.00 1.63 4.56
CA MET A 105 5.11 0.77 5.33
C MET A 105 5.72 0.35 6.68
N TRP A 106 7.06 0.23 6.78
CA TRP A 106 7.75 -0.15 8.01
C TRP A 106 8.15 1.07 8.83
N LYS A 107 7.25 1.50 9.72
CA LYS A 107 7.36 2.75 10.50
C LYS A 107 8.68 2.95 11.26
N PRO A 108 9.26 1.94 11.96
CA PRO A 108 10.54 2.13 12.64
C PRO A 108 11.66 2.53 11.67
N ARG A 109 11.74 1.86 10.52
CA ARG A 109 12.77 2.13 9.52
C ARG A 109 12.54 3.45 8.79
N ALA A 110 11.29 3.74 8.43
CA ALA A 110 10.92 5.03 7.84
C ALA A 110 11.32 6.20 8.75
N LYS A 111 11.01 6.10 10.06
CA LYS A 111 11.41 7.11 11.05
C LYS A 111 12.92 7.28 11.13
N GLU A 112 13.69 6.20 11.17
CA GLU A 112 15.15 6.25 11.20
C GLU A 112 15.72 7.02 10.00
N ILE A 113 15.26 6.71 8.80
CA ILE A 113 15.73 7.37 7.57
C ILE A 113 15.36 8.85 7.55
N VAL A 114 14.12 9.17 7.91
CA VAL A 114 13.62 10.56 7.95
C VAL A 114 14.41 11.36 9.00
N HIS A 115 14.71 10.77 10.16
CA HIS A 115 15.54 11.39 11.20
C HIS A 115 16.97 11.64 10.71
N ASN A 116 17.58 10.64 10.09
CA ASN A 116 18.93 10.76 9.54
C ASN A 116 19.03 11.80 8.41
N ALA A 117 17.91 12.08 7.72
CA ALA A 117 17.79 13.18 6.77
C ALA A 117 17.59 14.56 7.43
N GLY A 118 17.65 14.66 8.75
CA GLY A 118 17.52 15.91 9.49
C GLY A 118 16.10 16.40 9.75
N LEU A 119 15.09 15.58 9.46
CA LEU A 119 13.70 15.93 9.73
C LEU A 119 13.30 15.57 11.17
N LEU A 120 12.46 16.42 11.76
CA LEU A 120 11.91 16.17 13.08
C LEU A 120 10.90 15.02 13.04
N ILE A 121 11.06 14.06 13.94
CA ILE A 121 10.14 12.95 14.13
C ILE A 121 9.63 12.92 15.58
N PRO A 122 8.41 12.45 15.83
CA PRO A 122 7.94 12.16 17.18
C PRO A 122 8.83 11.09 17.83
N GLN A 123 9.18 11.29 19.09
CA GLN A 123 9.85 10.27 19.89
C GLN A 123 9.00 9.00 19.96
N GLY A 124 9.63 7.87 20.14
CA GLY A 124 8.93 6.59 20.24
C GLY A 124 9.87 5.44 20.53
N VAL A 125 9.29 4.34 20.93
CA VAL A 125 9.95 3.06 21.13
C VAL A 125 9.24 1.99 20.31
N SER A 126 9.97 1.02 19.81
CA SER A 126 9.41 -0.13 19.09
C SER A 126 9.74 -1.40 19.84
N PHE A 127 8.75 -2.26 20.00
CA PHE A 127 8.89 -3.59 20.57
C PHE A 127 8.69 -4.63 19.46
N SER A 128 9.53 -5.66 19.46
CA SER A 128 9.42 -6.78 18.53
C SER A 128 8.90 -8.01 19.28
N LEU A 129 8.04 -8.78 18.67
CA LEU A 129 7.56 -10.04 19.22
C LEU A 129 8.27 -11.22 18.53
N PRO A 130 8.64 -12.29 19.25
CA PRO A 130 8.55 -12.43 20.70
C PRO A 130 9.52 -11.51 21.46
N ASP A 131 9.11 -11.01 22.61
CA ASP A 131 9.93 -10.23 23.54
C ASP A 131 9.92 -10.95 24.89
N GLU A 132 11.05 -10.96 25.60
CA GLU A 132 11.15 -11.57 26.94
C GLU A 132 10.39 -10.76 28.00
N ARG A 133 10.12 -9.49 27.71
CA ARG A 133 9.37 -8.59 28.58
C ARG A 133 7.88 -8.80 28.40
N ASP A 134 7.16 -8.78 29.50
CA ASP A 134 5.71 -8.74 29.49
C ASP A 134 5.16 -7.34 29.15
N SER A 135 3.86 -7.24 28.94
CA SER A 135 3.19 -5.98 28.59
C SER A 135 3.34 -4.90 29.68
N TRP A 136 3.46 -5.30 30.94
CA TRP A 136 3.68 -4.39 32.06
C TRP A 136 5.07 -3.77 31.97
N GLN A 137 6.12 -4.57 31.78
CA GLN A 137 7.51 -4.12 31.64
C GLN A 137 7.67 -3.20 30.43
N MET A 138 7.05 -3.53 29.29
CA MET A 138 7.03 -2.67 28.11
C MET A 138 6.34 -1.33 28.39
N SER A 139 5.20 -1.34 29.11
CA SER A 139 4.50 -0.10 29.47
C SER A 139 5.31 0.78 30.40
N GLN A 140 6.01 0.20 31.37
CA GLN A 140 6.90 0.95 32.26
C GLN A 140 8.04 1.65 31.49
N GLU A 141 8.62 0.99 30.49
CA GLU A 141 9.63 1.62 29.62
C GLU A 141 9.08 2.84 28.90
N VAL A 142 7.85 2.78 28.40
CA VAL A 142 7.18 3.91 27.76
C VAL A 142 6.96 5.06 28.75
N PHE A 143 6.42 4.78 29.94
CA PHE A 143 6.14 5.79 30.97
C PHE A 143 7.39 6.50 31.49
N ILE A 144 8.53 5.79 31.58
CA ILE A 144 9.80 6.38 32.00
C ILE A 144 10.38 7.32 30.92
N ARG A 145 10.16 6.98 29.63
CA ARG A 145 10.77 7.72 28.51
C ARG A 145 9.94 8.91 28.04
N PHE A 146 8.63 8.82 28.14
CA PHE A 146 7.72 9.78 27.51
C PHE A 146 6.59 10.22 28.46
N ALA A 147 6.18 11.48 28.32
CA ALA A 147 4.93 11.96 28.91
C ALA A 147 3.73 11.68 27.98
N PRO A 148 2.51 11.41 28.53
CA PRO A 148 1.31 11.26 27.74
C PRO A 148 0.96 12.55 26.96
N PRO A 149 0.16 12.47 25.86
CA PRO A 149 -0.54 11.29 25.38
C PRO A 149 0.33 10.34 24.54
N TYR A 150 -0.04 9.06 24.52
CA TYR A 150 0.64 8.03 23.71
C TYR A 150 -0.21 7.56 22.55
N VAL A 151 0.44 7.19 21.44
CA VAL A 151 -0.21 6.52 20.31
C VAL A 151 0.54 5.21 20.07
N VAL A 152 -0.18 4.10 20.22
CA VAL A 152 0.32 2.75 19.93
C VAL A 152 -0.10 2.39 18.50
N LYS A 153 0.84 1.84 17.73
CA LYS A 153 0.59 1.47 16.33
C LYS A 153 1.33 0.19 15.98
N PRO A 154 0.76 -0.67 15.14
CA PRO A 154 1.53 -1.73 14.48
C PRO A 154 2.70 -1.16 13.68
N SER A 155 3.83 -1.87 13.65
CA SER A 155 5.04 -1.40 12.96
C SER A 155 4.89 -1.32 11.45
N ASN A 156 4.07 -2.19 10.85
CA ASN A 156 3.98 -2.40 9.41
C ASN A 156 2.55 -2.48 8.86
N SER A 157 1.60 -1.79 9.48
CA SER A 157 0.24 -1.63 8.92
C SER A 157 -0.14 -0.15 8.85
N GLY A 158 -1.19 0.19 8.12
CA GLY A 158 -1.65 1.55 7.91
C GLY A 158 -3.10 1.77 8.35
N SER A 159 -3.63 2.97 8.07
CA SER A 159 -5.05 3.30 8.14
C SER A 159 -5.76 2.99 9.46
N SER A 160 -5.07 3.15 10.59
CA SER A 160 -5.61 2.85 11.93
C SER A 160 -6.08 1.39 12.11
N VAL A 161 -5.53 0.47 11.34
CA VAL A 161 -5.73 -0.97 11.53
C VAL A 161 -4.81 -1.45 12.66
N GLY A 162 -5.39 -2.07 13.68
CA GLY A 162 -4.70 -2.59 14.88
C GLY A 162 -4.98 -1.83 16.15
#